data_7b1ed47f05f2665b07b7e9a16c56d0cf
#
_entry.id   7b1ed47f05f2665b07b7e9a16c56d0cf
#
_cell.length_a   1.000
_cell.length_b   1.000
_cell.length_c   1.000
_cell.angle_alpha   90.00
_cell.angle_beta   90.00
_cell.angle_gamma   90.00
#
_symmetry.space_group_name_H-M   'P 1'
#
loop_
_entity.id
_entity.type
_entity.pdbx_description
1 polymer ?
#
loop_
_entity_poly.entity_id
_entity_poly.type
_entity_poly.pdbx_seq_one_letter_code
_entity_poly.pdbx_strand_id
1 'polypeptide(L)'
;EKFADSEENGMSIVNVGDRLVSLLQEQYGYNVIHLTDEFDMAGGVLDRSEAYTYANTKLDEVLAQNPSIQVVIDLHRDGVDASKHLVTEIDGKQTARIMLFNGISYTKEQGEIDYLPNPYITENLAMTYKMFLLGKINYPDLFRCIYISGYRYCLHHVPRSMLIEAGAQTNTYEEVYNAMEPLARLIDME
;
A
#
# COMPACT_ATOMS: atom_id res chain seq x y z
N GLU A 1 -2.85 -5.05 -11.47
CA GLU A 1 -3.41 -6.08 -10.57
C GLU A 1 -4.94 -6.17 -10.67
N LYS A 2 -5.44 -6.95 -11.64
CA LYS A 2 -6.89 -7.17 -11.81
C LYS A 2 -7.41 -8.26 -10.88
N PHE A 3 -8.66 -8.15 -10.44
CA PHE A 3 -9.31 -9.17 -9.63
C PHE A 3 -9.94 -10.24 -10.51
N ALA A 4 -9.75 -11.50 -10.17
CA ALA A 4 -10.28 -12.63 -10.94
C ALA A 4 -11.81 -12.71 -10.93
N ASP A 5 -12.44 -12.32 -9.82
CA ASP A 5 -13.91 -12.29 -9.66
C ASP A 5 -14.58 -11.07 -10.33
N SER A 6 -13.81 -10.18 -10.92
CA SER A 6 -14.30 -8.99 -11.62
C SER A 6 -13.79 -8.88 -13.07
N GLU A 7 -13.40 -9.99 -13.70
CA GLU A 7 -12.87 -10.01 -15.06
C GLU A 7 -13.78 -9.29 -16.08
N GLU A 8 -15.09 -9.44 -15.95
CA GLU A 8 -16.07 -8.77 -16.82
C GLU A 8 -16.10 -7.25 -16.65
N ASN A 9 -15.81 -6.75 -15.44
CA ASN A 9 -15.86 -5.32 -15.10
C ASN A 9 -14.49 -4.64 -15.10
N GLY A 10 -13.40 -5.40 -15.28
CA GLY A 10 -12.04 -4.88 -15.33
C GLY A 10 -11.55 -4.24 -14.04
N MET A 11 -12.16 -4.56 -12.88
CA MET A 11 -11.77 -4.00 -11.58
C MET A 11 -10.35 -4.39 -11.18
N SER A 12 -9.60 -3.45 -10.64
CA SER A 12 -8.21 -3.60 -10.26
C SER A 12 -7.93 -2.95 -8.90
N ILE A 13 -6.69 -3.04 -8.44
CA ILE A 13 -6.25 -2.33 -7.22
C ILE A 13 -6.41 -0.81 -7.34
N VAL A 14 -6.39 -0.25 -8.55
CA VAL A 14 -6.65 1.17 -8.78
C VAL A 14 -8.06 1.54 -8.32
N ASN A 15 -9.09 0.72 -8.63
CA ASN A 15 -10.45 0.98 -8.18
C ASN A 15 -10.63 0.86 -6.66
N VAL A 16 -9.82 0.02 -6.02
CA VAL A 16 -9.73 -0.03 -4.55
C VAL A 16 -9.09 1.26 -4.02
N GLY A 17 -8.06 1.76 -4.71
CA GLY A 17 -7.45 3.06 -4.44
C GLY A 17 -8.46 4.21 -4.56
N ASP A 18 -9.32 4.22 -5.59
CA ASP A 18 -10.41 5.20 -5.73
C ASP A 18 -11.32 5.22 -4.49
N ARG A 19 -11.63 4.04 -3.91
CA ARG A 19 -12.41 3.95 -2.68
C ARG A 19 -11.69 4.60 -1.50
N LEU A 20 -10.41 4.30 -1.32
CA LEU A 20 -9.61 4.90 -0.23
C LEU A 20 -9.55 6.43 -0.38
N VAL A 21 -9.31 6.92 -1.60
CA VAL A 21 -9.30 8.35 -1.92
C VAL A 21 -10.62 9.01 -1.57
N SER A 22 -11.75 8.44 -2.03
CA SER A 22 -13.09 8.96 -1.72
C SER A 22 -13.33 9.06 -0.20
N LEU A 23 -12.98 8.02 0.55
CA LEU A 23 -13.11 8.01 2.00
C LEU A 23 -12.25 9.11 2.65
N LEU A 24 -10.99 9.22 2.28
CA LEU A 24 -10.07 10.21 2.84
C LEU A 24 -10.50 11.65 2.51
N GLN A 25 -10.99 11.90 1.30
CA GLN A 25 -11.45 13.22 0.88
C GLN A 25 -12.79 13.59 1.50
N GLU A 26 -13.80 12.72 1.37
CA GLU A 26 -15.19 13.04 1.70
C GLU A 26 -15.49 12.93 3.20
N GLN A 27 -14.87 11.97 3.91
CA GLN A 27 -15.15 11.78 5.33
C GLN A 27 -14.15 12.49 6.23
N TYR A 28 -12.89 12.59 5.82
CA TYR A 28 -11.80 13.12 6.65
C TYR A 28 -11.19 14.42 6.15
N GLY A 29 -11.57 14.89 4.96
CA GLY A 29 -11.19 16.20 4.43
C GLY A 29 -9.72 16.30 3.96
N TYR A 30 -9.05 15.19 3.70
CA TYR A 30 -7.69 15.18 3.17
C TYR A 30 -7.65 15.61 1.71
N ASN A 31 -6.57 16.29 1.31
CA ASN A 31 -6.24 16.48 -0.10
C ASN A 31 -5.43 15.26 -0.57
N VAL A 32 -5.96 14.49 -1.50
CA VAL A 32 -5.34 13.26 -1.98
C VAL A 32 -5.09 13.37 -3.49
N ILE A 33 -3.90 12.99 -3.92
CA ILE A 33 -3.55 12.77 -5.33
C ILE A 33 -3.49 11.26 -5.53
N HIS A 34 -4.29 10.74 -6.46
CA HIS A 34 -4.30 9.33 -6.81
C HIS A 34 -3.55 9.12 -8.12
N LEU A 35 -2.43 8.39 -8.07
CA LEU A 35 -1.71 7.96 -9.25
C LEU A 35 -2.33 6.65 -9.76
N THR A 36 -2.84 6.68 -10.98
CA THR A 36 -3.54 5.55 -11.61
C THR A 36 -2.74 4.93 -12.76
N ASP A 37 -1.48 5.33 -12.89
CA ASP A 37 -0.57 4.85 -13.93
C ASP A 37 -0.27 3.35 -13.76
N GLU A 38 -0.17 2.62 -14.87
CA GLU A 38 0.23 1.21 -14.91
C GLU A 38 1.75 1.11 -15.10
N PHE A 39 2.51 1.17 -14.01
CA PHE A 39 3.97 1.24 -14.05
C PHE A 39 4.65 -0.02 -14.59
N ASP A 40 4.03 -1.18 -14.46
CA ASP A 40 4.53 -2.45 -14.99
C ASP A 40 4.24 -2.63 -16.50
N MET A 41 3.50 -1.69 -17.12
CA MET A 41 3.14 -1.65 -18.54
C MET A 41 3.72 -0.44 -19.28
N ALA A 42 4.65 0.31 -18.70
CA ALA A 42 5.15 1.57 -19.24
C ALA A 42 5.76 1.45 -20.65
N GLY A 43 6.31 0.29 -21.03
CA GLY A 43 6.81 0.00 -22.38
C GLY A 43 5.78 -0.65 -23.30
N GLY A 44 4.52 -0.79 -22.91
CA GLY A 44 3.49 -1.54 -23.65
C GLY A 44 3.63 -3.07 -23.55
N VAL A 45 4.61 -3.55 -22.79
CA VAL A 45 4.85 -4.96 -22.47
C VAL A 45 4.98 -5.07 -20.96
N LEU A 46 4.40 -6.12 -20.38
CA LEU A 46 4.48 -6.35 -18.93
C LEU A 46 5.94 -6.55 -18.49
N ASP A 47 6.47 -5.59 -17.77
CA ASP A 47 7.81 -5.64 -17.16
C ASP A 47 7.77 -5.16 -15.71
N ARG A 48 7.72 -6.11 -14.79
CA ARG A 48 7.69 -5.83 -13.35
C ARG A 48 9.06 -5.44 -12.79
N SER A 49 10.15 -5.72 -13.50
CA SER A 49 11.51 -5.40 -13.04
C SER A 49 11.77 -3.90 -13.04
N GLU A 50 11.15 -3.17 -13.98
CA GLU A 50 11.28 -1.72 -14.13
C GLU A 50 10.14 -0.92 -13.47
N ALA A 51 9.11 -1.60 -12.96
CA ALA A 51 7.92 -0.92 -12.38
C ALA A 51 8.29 0.13 -11.33
N TYR A 52 9.21 -0.20 -10.43
CA TYR A 52 9.66 0.76 -9.40
C TYR A 52 10.52 1.90 -9.96
N THR A 53 11.24 1.70 -11.05
CA THR A 53 11.98 2.77 -11.74
C THR A 53 11.01 3.82 -12.27
N TYR A 54 9.94 3.38 -12.96
CA TYR A 54 8.91 4.28 -13.48
C TYR A 54 8.08 4.95 -12.36
N ALA A 55 7.69 4.17 -11.35
CA ALA A 55 6.94 4.71 -10.20
C ALA A 55 7.74 5.78 -9.43
N ASN A 56 9.03 5.55 -9.19
CA ASN A 56 9.91 6.53 -8.55
C ASN A 56 10.02 7.82 -9.36
N THR A 57 10.22 7.71 -10.68
CA THR A 57 10.29 8.89 -11.56
C THR A 57 9.01 9.71 -11.50
N LYS A 58 7.85 9.04 -11.54
CA LYS A 58 6.54 9.70 -11.45
C LYS A 58 6.33 10.36 -10.10
N LEU A 59 6.70 9.68 -9.01
CA LEU A 59 6.63 10.24 -7.65
C LEU A 59 7.50 11.49 -7.50
N ASP A 60 8.73 11.48 -8.01
CA ASP A 60 9.62 12.66 -7.99
C ASP A 60 8.97 13.85 -8.68
N GLU A 61 8.35 13.66 -9.85
CA GLU A 61 7.63 14.71 -10.58
C GLU A 61 6.46 15.28 -9.76
N VAL A 62 5.63 14.39 -9.19
CA VAL A 62 4.46 14.79 -8.41
C VAL A 62 4.84 15.51 -7.14
N LEU A 63 5.86 15.03 -6.42
CA LEU A 63 6.35 15.65 -5.19
C LEU A 63 7.01 17.01 -5.44
N ALA A 64 7.73 17.16 -6.56
CA ALA A 64 8.29 18.45 -6.95
C ALA A 64 7.21 19.51 -7.23
N GLN A 65 6.07 19.08 -7.79
CA GLN A 65 4.91 19.95 -8.06
C GLN A 65 4.04 20.21 -6.83
N ASN A 66 4.11 19.32 -5.82
CA ASN A 66 3.24 19.35 -4.65
C ASN A 66 4.07 19.16 -3.35
N PRO A 67 4.91 20.15 -2.98
CA PRO A 67 5.85 20.04 -1.85
C PRO A 67 5.15 19.95 -0.47
N SER A 68 3.84 20.12 -0.42
CA SER A 68 3.04 19.97 0.81
C SER A 68 2.62 18.54 1.10
N ILE A 69 2.91 17.57 0.21
CA ILE A 69 2.60 16.17 0.45
C ILE A 69 3.41 15.66 1.66
N GLN A 70 2.72 15.08 2.63
CA GLN A 70 3.30 14.60 3.88
C GLN A 70 3.33 13.07 3.97
N VAL A 71 2.45 12.39 3.25
CA VAL A 71 2.28 10.93 3.30
C VAL A 71 2.24 10.37 1.88
N VAL A 72 2.96 9.29 1.64
CA VAL A 72 2.88 8.50 0.40
C VAL A 72 2.45 7.08 0.75
N ILE A 73 1.41 6.60 0.08
CA ILE A 73 0.89 5.23 0.25
C ILE A 73 1.02 4.50 -1.09
N ASP A 74 1.74 3.40 -1.07
CA ASP A 74 1.87 2.45 -2.18
C ASP A 74 0.92 1.28 -1.91
N LEU A 75 -0.20 1.21 -2.64
CA LEU A 75 -1.29 0.26 -2.38
C LEU A 75 -1.21 -0.93 -3.33
N HIS A 76 -1.02 -2.10 -2.77
CA HIS A 76 -0.84 -3.37 -3.46
C HIS A 76 -1.76 -4.48 -2.92
N ARG A 77 -1.68 -5.64 -3.58
CA ARG A 77 -2.15 -6.95 -3.08
C ARG A 77 -0.99 -7.92 -3.03
N ASP A 78 -0.89 -8.67 -1.93
CA ASP A 78 0.15 -9.68 -1.72
C ASP A 78 0.03 -10.87 -2.68
N GLY A 79 1.12 -11.55 -2.91
CA GLY A 79 1.19 -12.83 -3.59
C GLY A 79 1.35 -13.98 -2.59
N VAL A 80 0.32 -14.81 -2.42
CA VAL A 80 0.33 -15.93 -1.47
C VAL A 80 0.00 -17.25 -2.15
N ASP A 81 0.21 -18.37 -1.44
CA ASP A 81 -0.24 -19.69 -1.90
C ASP A 81 -1.76 -19.67 -2.16
N ALA A 82 -2.20 -20.31 -3.26
CA ALA A 82 -3.59 -20.30 -3.71
C ALA A 82 -4.59 -20.90 -2.69
N SER A 83 -4.11 -21.69 -1.72
CA SER A 83 -4.92 -22.22 -0.63
C SER A 83 -5.17 -21.24 0.50
N LYS A 84 -4.51 -20.07 0.51
CA LYS A 84 -4.65 -19.04 1.54
C LYS A 84 -5.69 -18.01 1.13
N HIS A 85 -6.67 -17.79 1.99
CA HIS A 85 -7.66 -16.73 1.86
C HIS A 85 -7.55 -15.80 3.06
N LEU A 86 -7.13 -14.56 2.81
CA LEU A 86 -6.76 -13.60 3.87
C LEU A 86 -7.95 -12.71 4.22
N VAL A 87 -8.89 -13.24 4.99
CA VAL A 87 -10.16 -12.59 5.30
C VAL A 87 -10.41 -12.56 6.81
N THR A 88 -11.12 -11.54 7.25
CA THR A 88 -11.73 -11.39 8.58
C THR A 88 -13.11 -10.75 8.43
N GLU A 89 -13.89 -10.69 9.51
CA GLU A 89 -15.16 -9.97 9.52
C GLU A 89 -15.02 -8.66 10.31
N ILE A 90 -15.43 -7.55 9.69
CA ILE A 90 -15.49 -6.23 10.33
C ILE A 90 -16.86 -5.64 10.03
N ASP A 91 -17.60 -5.29 11.08
CA ASP A 91 -18.94 -4.69 11.01
C ASP A 91 -19.92 -5.51 10.14
N GLY A 92 -19.81 -6.85 10.20
CA GLY A 92 -20.64 -7.80 9.44
C GLY A 92 -20.25 -7.96 7.97
N LYS A 93 -19.13 -7.39 7.53
CA LYS A 93 -18.61 -7.49 6.16
C LYS A 93 -17.37 -8.36 6.12
N GLN A 94 -17.31 -9.24 5.11
CA GLN A 94 -16.06 -9.96 4.81
C GLN A 94 -15.03 -8.95 4.31
N THR A 95 -13.89 -8.88 4.99
CA THR A 95 -12.89 -7.83 4.85
C THR A 95 -11.51 -8.44 4.66
N ALA A 96 -10.79 -8.05 3.63
CA ALA A 96 -9.43 -8.52 3.39
C ALA A 96 -8.50 -8.06 4.51
N ARG A 97 -7.63 -8.99 4.97
CA ARG A 97 -6.62 -8.68 5.99
C ARG A 97 -5.42 -8.00 5.35
N ILE A 98 -4.91 -6.99 6.02
CA ILE A 98 -3.86 -6.11 5.52
C ILE A 98 -2.50 -6.48 6.10
N MET A 99 -1.43 -6.36 5.30
CA MET A 99 -0.05 -6.36 5.75
C MET A 99 0.55 -4.97 5.55
N LEU A 100 1.20 -4.45 6.58
CA LEU A 100 1.98 -3.21 6.50
C LEU A 100 3.42 -3.57 6.17
N PHE A 101 3.98 -2.95 5.14
CA PHE A 101 5.25 -3.35 4.56
C PHE A 101 6.28 -2.22 4.64
N ASN A 102 7.52 -2.55 5.02
CA ASN A 102 8.63 -1.60 5.08
C ASN A 102 9.85 -2.12 4.35
N GLY A 103 10.43 -1.29 3.51
CA GLY A 103 11.72 -1.51 2.87
C GLY A 103 12.82 -0.76 3.61
N ILE A 104 13.86 -1.46 4.05
CA ILE A 104 14.89 -0.89 4.94
C ILE A 104 16.26 -0.69 4.30
N SER A 105 16.40 -0.94 3.00
CA SER A 105 17.69 -0.79 2.27
C SER A 105 18.84 -1.52 2.95
N TYR A 106 18.57 -2.71 3.48
CA TYR A 106 19.55 -3.53 4.21
C TYR A 106 19.30 -5.02 3.99
N THR A 107 20.32 -5.79 3.67
CA THR A 107 20.27 -7.25 3.61
C THR A 107 21.30 -7.88 4.56
N LYS A 108 21.08 -9.14 4.94
CA LYS A 108 22.04 -9.87 5.78
C LYS A 108 23.39 -10.10 5.06
N GLU A 109 23.33 -10.27 3.75
CA GLU A 109 24.47 -10.63 2.90
C GLU A 109 25.36 -9.43 2.61
N GLN A 110 24.76 -8.24 2.44
CA GLN A 110 25.47 -7.04 1.97
C GLN A 110 25.56 -5.92 3.03
N GLY A 111 24.74 -5.99 4.08
CA GLY A 111 24.55 -4.87 4.98
C GLY A 111 23.68 -3.79 4.36
N GLU A 112 24.04 -2.52 4.54
CA GLU A 112 23.38 -1.39 3.87
C GLU A 112 23.52 -1.50 2.35
N ILE A 113 22.45 -1.13 1.63
CA ILE A 113 22.43 -1.11 0.15
C ILE A 113 22.74 0.31 -0.31
N ASP A 114 24.02 0.62 -0.53
CA ASP A 114 24.51 1.98 -0.83
C ASP A 114 23.85 2.64 -2.04
N TYR A 115 23.47 1.84 -3.05
CA TYR A 115 22.82 2.35 -4.27
C TYR A 115 21.30 2.54 -4.12
N LEU A 116 20.74 2.18 -2.99
CA LEU A 116 19.32 2.36 -2.64
C LEU A 116 19.15 3.07 -1.30
N PRO A 117 19.66 4.29 -1.11
CA PRO A 117 19.55 4.99 0.17
C PRO A 117 18.10 5.23 0.54
N ASN A 118 17.74 5.00 1.81
CA ASN A 118 16.45 5.33 2.37
C ASN A 118 16.65 6.15 3.65
N PRO A 119 16.56 7.49 3.57
CA PRO A 119 16.80 8.36 4.73
C PRO A 119 15.66 8.34 5.76
N TYR A 120 14.50 7.76 5.41
CA TYR A 120 13.27 7.83 6.21
C TYR A 120 12.85 6.52 6.86
N ILE A 121 13.77 5.56 6.99
CA ILE A 121 13.50 4.23 7.58
C ILE A 121 12.85 4.35 8.96
N THR A 122 13.40 5.22 9.82
CA THR A 122 12.92 5.39 11.20
C THR A 122 11.50 5.95 11.24
N GLU A 123 11.22 6.98 10.45
CA GLU A 123 9.92 7.64 10.38
C GLU A 123 8.85 6.70 9.78
N ASN A 124 9.21 5.97 8.73
CA ASN A 124 8.31 4.99 8.10
C ASN A 124 7.97 3.85 9.06
N LEU A 125 8.97 3.31 9.75
CA LEU A 125 8.75 2.27 10.77
C LEU A 125 7.92 2.77 11.94
N ALA A 126 8.15 4.00 12.39
CA ALA A 126 7.37 4.61 13.48
C ALA A 126 5.89 4.75 13.09
N MET A 127 5.60 5.29 11.89
CA MET A 127 4.24 5.39 11.35
C MET A 127 3.59 4.00 11.23
N THR A 128 4.28 3.06 10.60
CA THR A 128 3.77 1.69 10.41
C THR A 128 3.45 1.02 11.75
N TYR A 129 4.33 1.17 12.74
CA TYR A 129 4.12 0.59 14.07
C TYR A 129 2.94 1.23 14.80
N LYS A 130 2.80 2.55 14.73
CA LYS A 130 1.65 3.27 15.29
C LYS A 130 0.35 2.83 14.64
N MET A 131 0.30 2.77 13.30
CA MET A 131 -0.85 2.23 12.56
C MET A 131 -1.21 0.81 12.99
N PHE A 132 -0.21 -0.06 13.14
CA PHE A 132 -0.42 -1.44 13.60
C PHE A 132 -1.04 -1.50 15.01
N LEU A 133 -0.53 -0.69 15.94
CA LEU A 133 -1.09 -0.61 17.30
C LEU A 133 -2.52 -0.07 17.31
N LEU A 134 -2.81 1.00 16.55
CA LEU A 134 -4.16 1.54 16.39
C LEU A 134 -5.11 0.48 15.80
N GLY A 135 -4.64 -0.28 14.82
CA GLY A 135 -5.40 -1.39 14.24
C GLY A 135 -5.68 -2.49 15.26
N LYS A 136 -4.69 -2.86 16.08
CA LYS A 136 -4.89 -3.87 17.13
C LYS A 136 -5.91 -3.45 18.19
N ILE A 137 -6.06 -2.16 18.44
CA ILE A 137 -7.04 -1.62 19.39
C ILE A 137 -8.42 -1.54 18.76
N ASN A 138 -8.55 -1.03 17.52
CA ASN A 138 -9.83 -0.71 16.89
C ASN A 138 -10.39 -1.85 16.03
N TYR A 139 -9.50 -2.61 15.35
CA TYR A 139 -9.81 -3.69 14.42
C TYR A 139 -8.79 -4.83 14.59
N PRO A 140 -8.88 -5.64 15.68
CA PRO A 140 -7.81 -6.56 16.11
C PRO A 140 -7.29 -7.52 15.04
N ASP A 141 -8.15 -7.93 14.10
CA ASP A 141 -7.85 -8.92 13.08
C ASP A 141 -7.56 -8.32 11.69
N LEU A 142 -7.66 -6.99 11.52
CA LEU A 142 -7.42 -6.32 10.24
C LEU A 142 -5.97 -6.51 9.79
N PHE A 143 -5.00 -6.19 10.66
CA PHE A 143 -3.58 -6.32 10.29
C PHE A 143 -3.04 -7.72 10.59
N ARG A 144 -2.43 -8.34 9.56
CA ARG A 144 -1.73 -9.62 9.67
C ARG A 144 -0.43 -9.47 10.44
N CYS A 145 0.43 -8.59 9.94
CA CYS A 145 1.77 -8.33 10.47
C CYS A 145 2.32 -7.00 9.90
N ILE A 146 3.48 -6.63 10.44
CA ILE A 146 4.42 -5.71 9.80
C ILE A 146 5.48 -6.58 9.12
N TYR A 147 5.71 -6.38 7.81
CA TYR A 147 6.73 -7.10 7.05
C TYR A 147 7.91 -6.17 6.78
N ILE A 148 9.12 -6.67 6.97
CA ILE A 148 10.36 -5.95 6.73
C ILE A 148 11.08 -6.59 5.55
N SER A 149 11.37 -5.81 4.52
CA SER A 149 12.10 -6.24 3.33
C SER A 149 13.43 -5.51 3.17
N GLY A 150 14.37 -6.17 2.50
CA GLY A 150 15.70 -5.64 2.28
C GLY A 150 15.76 -4.46 1.30
N TYR A 151 14.88 -4.40 0.30
CA TYR A 151 14.88 -3.31 -0.69
C TYR A 151 14.02 -2.13 -0.22
N ARG A 152 14.22 -0.93 -0.82
CA ARG A 152 13.56 0.30 -0.37
C ARG A 152 12.18 0.55 -0.99
N TYR A 153 11.90 -0.02 -2.16
CA TYR A 153 10.66 0.25 -2.92
C TYR A 153 10.50 1.77 -3.18
N CYS A 154 9.29 2.32 -3.07
CA CYS A 154 9.03 3.77 -3.13
C CYS A 154 9.07 4.46 -1.75
N LEU A 155 9.67 3.85 -0.72
CA LEU A 155 9.58 4.32 0.68
C LEU A 155 10.66 5.32 1.09
N HIS A 156 11.34 5.95 0.14
CA HIS A 156 12.47 6.87 0.38
C HIS A 156 12.21 8.32 -0.03
N HIS A 157 11.01 8.61 -0.54
CA HIS A 157 10.69 9.92 -1.08
C HIS A 157 10.34 10.95 0.00
N VAL A 158 9.53 10.57 0.97
CA VAL A 158 9.13 11.43 2.09
C VAL A 158 9.09 10.63 3.39
N PRO A 159 9.28 11.26 4.56
CA PRO A 159 8.92 10.62 5.83
C PRO A 159 7.44 10.27 5.82
N ARG A 160 7.07 9.16 6.45
CA ARG A 160 5.71 8.60 6.43
C ARG A 160 5.29 8.04 5.06
N SER A 161 6.22 7.36 4.40
CA SER A 161 5.91 6.49 3.26
C SER A 161 5.55 5.09 3.75
N MET A 162 4.51 4.50 3.19
CA MET A 162 4.02 3.18 3.58
C MET A 162 3.63 2.37 2.35
N LEU A 163 4.03 1.10 2.30
CA LEU A 163 3.50 0.14 1.36
C LEU A 163 2.47 -0.74 2.09
N ILE A 164 1.32 -0.90 1.50
CA ILE A 164 0.17 -1.63 2.06
C ILE A 164 -0.22 -2.75 1.13
N GLU A 165 -0.16 -3.99 1.63
CA GLU A 165 -0.71 -5.15 0.95
C GLU A 165 -2.13 -5.41 1.45
N ALA A 166 -3.12 -4.96 0.71
CA ALA A 166 -4.54 -5.11 1.04
C ALA A 166 -5.06 -6.46 0.54
N GLY A 167 -5.02 -7.47 1.40
CA GLY A 167 -5.32 -8.84 1.03
C GLY A 167 -4.26 -9.46 0.12
N ALA A 168 -4.69 -10.35 -0.76
CA ALA A 168 -3.84 -11.04 -1.72
C ALA A 168 -4.61 -11.33 -3.02
N GLN A 169 -3.96 -11.95 -4.02
CA GLN A 169 -4.59 -12.36 -5.27
C GLN A 169 -5.76 -13.36 -5.09
N THR A 170 -5.87 -13.95 -3.91
CA THR A 170 -6.95 -14.90 -3.54
C THR A 170 -8.18 -14.23 -2.94
N ASN A 171 -8.10 -12.93 -2.64
CA ASN A 171 -9.23 -12.15 -2.16
C ASN A 171 -10.10 -11.64 -3.29
N THR A 172 -11.40 -11.55 -3.04
CA THR A 172 -12.36 -10.90 -3.95
C THR A 172 -12.16 -9.38 -3.96
N TYR A 173 -12.66 -8.72 -5.01
CA TYR A 173 -12.69 -7.27 -5.08
C TYR A 173 -13.42 -6.66 -3.87
N GLU A 174 -14.59 -7.20 -3.54
CA GLU A 174 -15.42 -6.70 -2.44
C GLU A 174 -14.72 -6.79 -1.09
N GLU A 175 -14.01 -7.88 -0.80
CA GLU A 175 -13.27 -8.02 0.45
C GLU A 175 -12.17 -6.97 0.60
N VAL A 176 -11.44 -6.68 -0.49
CA VAL A 176 -10.39 -5.66 -0.50
C VAL A 176 -10.99 -4.26 -0.46
N TYR A 177 -12.09 -4.02 -1.15
CA TYR A 177 -12.86 -2.76 -1.10
C TYR A 177 -13.36 -2.47 0.32
N ASN A 178 -13.89 -3.47 1.02
CA ASN A 178 -14.36 -3.34 2.40
C ASN A 178 -13.22 -3.00 3.37
N ALA A 179 -11.99 -3.43 3.10
CA ALA A 179 -10.82 -3.12 3.93
C ALA A 179 -10.42 -1.64 3.89
N MET A 180 -10.85 -0.88 2.88
CA MET A 180 -10.53 0.54 2.76
C MET A 180 -11.21 1.41 3.81
N GLU A 181 -12.38 1.03 4.29
CA GLU A 181 -13.10 1.80 5.32
C GLU A 181 -12.36 1.82 6.68
N PRO A 182 -12.04 0.66 7.30
CA PRO A 182 -11.22 0.65 8.51
C PRO A 182 -9.80 1.20 8.27
N LEU A 183 -9.20 1.00 7.09
CA LEU A 183 -7.89 1.57 6.76
C LEU A 183 -7.91 3.10 6.75
N ALA A 184 -8.89 3.71 6.07
CA ALA A 184 -9.03 5.18 6.02
C ALA A 184 -9.20 5.78 7.41
N ARG A 185 -10.02 5.14 8.26
CA ARG A 185 -10.18 5.56 9.65
C ARG A 185 -8.88 5.48 10.46
N LEU A 186 -8.09 4.44 10.27
CA LEU A 186 -6.80 4.31 10.96
C LEU A 186 -5.79 5.33 10.48
N ILE A 187 -5.80 5.69 9.19
CA ILE A 187 -4.97 6.77 8.63
C ILE A 187 -5.33 8.12 9.26
N ASP A 188 -6.62 8.39 9.48
CA ASP A 188 -7.09 9.63 10.11
C ASP A 188 -6.71 9.70 11.60
N MET A 189 -6.58 8.57 12.27
CA MET A 189 -6.19 8.49 13.69
C MET A 189 -4.68 8.62 13.90
N GLU A 190 -3.85 8.44 12.85
CA GLU A 190 -2.40 8.47 12.92
C GLU A 190 -1.85 9.88 12.99
#